data_37bb29812a054c033c475c72e40ecfee
#
_entry.id   37bb29812a054c033c475c72e40ecfee
#
_cell.length_a   1.000
_cell.length_b   1.000
_cell.length_c   1.000
_cell.angle_alpha   90.00
_cell.angle_beta   90.00
_cell.angle_gamma   90.00
#
_symmetry.space_group_name_H-M   'P 1'
#
loop_
_entity.id
_entity.type
_entity.pdbx_description
1 polymer ?
#
loop_
_entity_poly.entity_id
_entity_poly.type
_entity_poly.pdbx_seq_one_letter_code
_entity_poly.pdbx_strand_id
1 'polypeptide(L)'
;MEQQEAQKSPETRQQIMHMNPEIEKDRQMILDAEKKGKGALFKVFLKLSGPGWLQSGITLGGGSLSSSLYLGVLVGFSFMWLQPLAMILGVIMLSAIAYVTLSTGERPLRPINQHVSPILGWGWLLASMMANLVWSLPQFALGTAAIRQNLLPGLIGPESGVGEIQGKMVAGAIFLVIALTATLTYSAGGKGVKVFEVMIKSIVSLIVLCFIGVVIKLSVSGKIHWSNILSGLVPNLNLFMRPTDEIMPHIERVAKPFQAFWTNMIVGQQRDVMISAAATAVGINMTFLLPYSMLRKGWDKYFRGLAIFDLSTGLFIPFMIATGCVVIASGSQFHAKPAQGLVAAEPGGQITGEPAPNLVGPYNGLLKQRALSELAAEDNRFEGISAGDYGDLSAELKAVIDGKVQSLPWADKRMAAVLVKRDAFNLAETLAPLTGEVWAQYIFGIGVIGMALSAATMLMTINGLCFCELLNKPARGWPQRIGSLMVVVGALGPFFWKDAAPYLAVPTSVFAMVLLPIAYFAFFLLMNQKTFMGNNMPTGGKRVLWNILMALASGAAAFGSIWSLWSKLQWLGIILFICFIVLCIVVHFVRKKPQTV
;
A
#
# COMPACT_ATOMS: atom_id res chain seq x y z
N MET A 1 29.02 0.95 25.74
CA MET A 1 29.43 2.13 24.94
C MET A 1 28.25 2.90 24.39
N GLU A 2 27.24 2.28 23.73
CA GLU A 2 26.13 3.02 23.14
C GLU A 2 25.02 3.50 24.10
N GLN A 3 24.93 2.98 25.32
CA GLN A 3 24.05 3.60 26.34
C GLN A 3 24.60 4.96 26.79
N GLN A 4 25.92 5.15 26.73
CA GLN A 4 26.58 6.44 26.95
C GLN A 4 26.41 7.37 25.72
N GLU A 5 26.32 6.82 24.51
CA GLU A 5 26.05 7.62 23.30
C GLU A 5 24.60 8.14 23.23
N ALA A 6 23.63 7.40 23.80
CA ALA A 6 22.24 7.84 23.84
C ALA A 6 21.99 9.05 24.76
N GLN A 7 22.92 9.31 25.70
CA GLN A 7 22.84 10.45 26.63
C GLN A 7 23.67 11.67 26.21
N LYS A 8 24.42 11.59 25.11
CA LYS A 8 25.25 12.72 24.65
C LYS A 8 24.37 13.75 23.92
N SER A 9 24.77 15.02 24.04
CA SER A 9 24.09 16.13 23.36
C SER A 9 24.10 15.95 21.85
N PRO A 10 23.15 16.58 21.10
CA PRO A 10 23.13 16.53 19.64
C PRO A 10 24.44 16.93 18.98
N GLU A 11 25.17 17.90 19.57
CA GLU A 11 26.47 18.35 19.09
C GLU A 11 27.56 17.29 19.30
N THR A 12 27.55 16.59 20.41
CA THR A 12 28.50 15.50 20.69
C THR A 12 28.23 14.29 19.79
N ARG A 13 26.96 14.01 19.48
CA ARG A 13 26.59 12.96 18.50
C ARG A 13 27.01 13.36 17.08
N GLN A 14 26.83 14.62 16.69
CA GLN A 14 27.33 15.13 15.41
C GLN A 14 28.86 15.03 15.34
N GLN A 15 29.58 15.36 16.38
CA GLN A 15 31.05 15.22 16.43
C GLN A 15 31.52 13.76 16.31
N ILE A 16 30.80 12.80 16.91
CA ILE A 16 31.11 11.37 16.77
C ILE A 16 30.76 10.84 15.39
N MET A 17 29.67 11.32 14.77
CA MET A 17 29.33 11.03 13.37
C MET A 17 30.39 11.55 12.39
N HIS A 18 30.99 12.71 12.67
CA HIS A 18 32.13 13.26 11.90
C HIS A 18 33.42 12.42 12.01
N MET A 19 33.49 11.49 12.95
CA MET A 19 34.65 10.60 13.13
C MET A 19 34.56 9.28 12.34
N ASN A 20 33.43 8.99 11.65
CA ASN A 20 33.34 7.80 10.78
C ASN A 20 33.93 8.11 9.38
N PRO A 21 35.08 7.51 9.02
CA PRO A 21 35.80 7.83 7.77
C PRO A 21 34.96 7.56 6.50
N GLU A 22 34.07 6.57 6.52
CA GLU A 22 33.21 6.26 5.36
C GLU A 22 32.17 7.38 5.13
N ILE A 23 31.56 7.90 6.19
CA ILE A 23 30.55 8.96 6.10
C ILE A 23 31.20 10.28 5.66
N GLU A 24 32.36 10.60 6.22
CA GLU A 24 33.10 11.81 5.84
C GLU A 24 33.56 11.74 4.38
N LYS A 25 33.98 10.56 3.90
CA LYS A 25 34.30 10.33 2.50
C LYS A 25 33.08 10.56 1.59
N ASP A 26 31.91 10.03 1.98
CA ASP A 26 30.67 10.22 1.21
C ASP A 26 30.24 11.68 1.18
N ARG A 27 30.38 12.40 2.28
CA ARG A 27 30.15 13.84 2.39
C ARG A 27 31.09 14.63 1.49
N GLN A 28 32.40 14.35 1.52
CA GLN A 28 33.36 15.01 0.64
C GLN A 28 33.06 14.74 -0.85
N MET A 29 32.67 13.50 -1.19
CA MET A 29 32.23 13.20 -2.57
C MET A 29 31.05 14.09 -3.02
N ILE A 30 30.08 14.35 -2.14
CA ILE A 30 28.95 15.25 -2.45
C ILE A 30 29.45 16.68 -2.63
N LEU A 31 30.23 17.22 -1.69
CA LEU A 31 30.75 18.58 -1.73
C LEU A 31 31.63 18.83 -2.97
N ASP A 32 32.45 17.87 -3.35
CA ASP A 32 33.30 17.95 -4.53
C ASP A 32 32.49 17.84 -5.83
N ALA A 33 31.44 17.05 -5.83
CA ALA A 33 30.53 16.93 -6.96
C ALA A 33 29.68 18.20 -7.16
N GLU A 34 29.26 18.86 -6.07
CA GLU A 34 28.56 20.15 -6.14
C GLU A 34 29.41 21.22 -6.87
N LYS A 35 30.72 21.27 -6.59
CA LYS A 35 31.66 22.18 -7.27
C LYS A 35 31.82 21.86 -8.77
N LYS A 36 31.72 20.58 -9.15
CA LYS A 36 31.87 20.09 -10.54
C LYS A 36 30.58 20.21 -11.39
N GLY A 37 29.45 20.47 -10.74
CA GLY A 37 28.17 20.70 -11.39
C GLY A 37 27.18 19.54 -11.34
N LYS A 38 25.97 19.78 -11.89
CA LYS A 38 24.79 18.88 -11.73
C LYS A 38 25.02 17.44 -12.23
N GLY A 39 25.78 17.23 -13.32
CA GLY A 39 26.05 15.89 -13.84
C GLY A 39 26.94 15.04 -12.93
N ALA A 40 27.94 15.66 -12.28
CA ALA A 40 28.80 15.00 -11.32
C ALA A 40 28.01 14.65 -10.04
N LEU A 41 27.18 15.60 -9.57
CA LEU A 41 26.31 15.41 -8.42
C LEU A 41 25.31 14.26 -8.64
N PHE A 42 24.69 14.18 -9.82
CA PHE A 42 23.79 13.09 -10.19
C PHE A 42 24.46 11.71 -10.07
N LYS A 43 25.69 11.57 -10.61
CA LYS A 43 26.44 10.30 -10.53
C LYS A 43 26.76 9.91 -9.09
N VAL A 44 27.14 10.88 -8.24
CA VAL A 44 27.42 10.64 -6.84
C VAL A 44 26.15 10.25 -6.08
N PHE A 45 25.04 10.93 -6.34
CA PHE A 45 23.74 10.61 -5.73
C PHE A 45 23.27 9.21 -6.10
N LEU A 46 23.39 8.77 -7.35
CA LEU A 46 23.09 7.40 -7.75
C LEU A 46 23.93 6.36 -7.00
N LYS A 47 25.21 6.66 -6.78
CA LYS A 47 26.14 5.77 -6.07
C LYS A 47 25.79 5.63 -4.59
N LEU A 48 25.36 6.72 -3.93
CA LEU A 48 25.10 6.78 -2.49
C LEU A 48 23.64 6.46 -2.11
N SER A 49 22.74 6.36 -3.09
CA SER A 49 21.32 6.09 -2.94
C SER A 49 21.05 4.80 -2.15
N GLY A 50 20.04 4.80 -1.27
CA GLY A 50 19.70 3.63 -0.45
C GLY A 50 18.37 3.69 0.30
N PRO A 51 18.11 4.65 1.21
CA PRO A 51 16.87 4.73 1.96
C PRO A 51 15.59 4.79 1.11
N GLY A 52 15.61 5.44 -0.06
CA GLY A 52 14.50 5.46 -1.01
C GLY A 52 14.17 4.07 -1.55
N TRP A 53 15.17 3.23 -1.80
CA TRP A 53 14.97 1.85 -2.22
C TRP A 53 14.33 0.98 -1.14
N LEU A 54 14.64 1.24 0.15
CA LEU A 54 13.95 0.57 1.25
C LEU A 54 12.48 0.97 1.30
N GLN A 55 12.16 2.24 1.01
CA GLN A 55 10.78 2.70 0.87
C GLN A 55 10.05 1.99 -0.30
N SER A 56 10.73 1.80 -1.43
CA SER A 56 10.19 1.02 -2.55
C SER A 56 9.89 -0.42 -2.17
N GLY A 57 10.73 -1.05 -1.35
CA GLY A 57 10.52 -2.41 -0.89
C GLY A 57 9.22 -2.61 -0.10
N ILE A 58 8.73 -1.58 0.60
CA ILE A 58 7.44 -1.64 1.26
C ILE A 58 6.28 -1.20 0.36
N THR A 59 6.49 -0.15 -0.42
CA THR A 59 5.46 0.39 -1.31
C THR A 59 5.06 -0.61 -2.40
N LEU A 60 6.05 -1.32 -2.99
CA LEU A 60 5.81 -2.37 -3.98
C LEU A 60 5.46 -3.69 -3.29
N GLY A 61 4.39 -3.69 -2.50
CA GLY A 61 3.85 -4.86 -1.83
C GLY A 61 2.53 -5.33 -2.44
N GLY A 62 1.95 -6.37 -1.84
CA GLY A 62 0.66 -6.92 -2.26
C GLY A 62 -0.49 -5.91 -2.24
N GLY A 63 -0.40 -4.87 -1.37
CA GLY A 63 -1.36 -3.77 -1.36
C GLY A 63 -1.36 -2.97 -2.66
N SER A 64 -0.20 -2.56 -3.14
CA SER A 64 -0.05 -1.82 -4.40
C SER A 64 -0.43 -2.69 -5.60
N LEU A 65 -0.05 -3.97 -5.60
CA LEU A 65 -0.43 -4.92 -6.64
C LEU A 65 -1.94 -5.04 -6.74
N SER A 66 -2.61 -5.38 -5.64
CA SER A 66 -4.07 -5.61 -5.62
C SER A 66 -4.86 -4.33 -5.92
N SER A 67 -4.43 -3.18 -5.37
CA SER A 67 -5.08 -1.90 -5.64
C SER A 67 -4.92 -1.46 -7.09
N SER A 68 -3.73 -1.63 -7.69
CA SER A 68 -3.47 -1.29 -9.09
C SER A 68 -4.22 -2.22 -10.04
N LEU A 69 -4.25 -3.52 -9.73
CA LEU A 69 -4.98 -4.50 -10.51
C LEU A 69 -6.48 -4.18 -10.51
N TYR A 70 -7.05 -3.95 -9.32
CA TYR A 70 -8.46 -3.66 -9.20
C TYR A 70 -8.82 -2.28 -9.76
N LEU A 71 -7.90 -1.30 -9.69
CA LEU A 71 -8.05 -0.02 -10.39
C LEU A 71 -8.23 -0.25 -11.90
N GLY A 72 -7.35 -1.05 -12.52
CA GLY A 72 -7.46 -1.39 -13.94
C GLY A 72 -8.76 -2.14 -14.28
N VAL A 73 -9.21 -3.07 -13.43
CA VAL A 73 -10.49 -3.78 -13.62
C VAL A 73 -11.69 -2.83 -13.62
N LEU A 74 -11.77 -1.92 -12.63
CA LEU A 74 -12.94 -1.04 -12.44
C LEU A 74 -12.98 0.14 -13.39
N VAL A 75 -11.84 0.78 -13.64
CA VAL A 75 -11.80 2.07 -14.34
C VAL A 75 -10.87 2.08 -15.56
N GLY A 76 -10.34 0.91 -15.94
CA GLY A 76 -9.43 0.80 -17.07
C GLY A 76 -8.22 1.71 -16.92
N PHE A 77 -8.01 2.58 -17.89
CA PHE A 77 -6.90 3.54 -17.87
C PHE A 77 -7.27 4.91 -17.29
N SER A 78 -8.54 5.16 -17.01
CA SER A 78 -9.06 6.49 -16.68
C SER A 78 -8.51 7.08 -15.37
N PHE A 79 -7.89 6.26 -14.51
CA PHE A 79 -7.23 6.70 -13.27
C PHE A 79 -5.70 6.52 -13.29
N MET A 80 -5.09 6.44 -14.46
CA MET A 80 -3.63 6.38 -14.57
C MET A 80 -2.92 7.57 -13.92
N TRP A 81 -3.58 8.73 -13.82
CA TRP A 81 -3.08 9.95 -13.15
C TRP A 81 -3.02 9.84 -11.62
N LEU A 82 -3.82 8.95 -11.02
CA LEU A 82 -3.99 8.90 -9.56
C LEU A 82 -2.70 8.45 -8.84
N GLN A 83 -2.06 7.40 -9.35
CA GLN A 83 -0.85 6.85 -8.71
C GLN A 83 0.35 7.82 -8.78
N PRO A 84 0.64 8.51 -9.91
CA PRO A 84 1.61 9.59 -9.94
C PRO A 84 1.31 10.68 -8.91
N LEU A 85 0.07 11.15 -8.87
CA LEU A 85 -0.32 12.22 -7.95
C LEU A 85 -0.14 11.78 -6.48
N ALA A 86 -0.64 10.60 -6.12
CA ALA A 86 -0.51 10.08 -4.77
C ALA A 86 0.97 9.93 -4.35
N MET A 87 1.81 9.41 -5.26
CA MET A 87 3.23 9.24 -4.98
C MET A 87 3.96 10.59 -4.90
N ILE A 88 3.63 11.59 -5.73
CA ILE A 88 4.19 12.95 -5.62
C ILE A 88 3.88 13.55 -4.25
N LEU A 89 2.62 13.48 -3.80
CA LEU A 89 2.22 13.97 -2.48
C LEU A 89 2.96 13.24 -1.36
N GLY A 90 3.11 11.92 -1.50
CA GLY A 90 3.88 11.11 -0.57
C GLY A 90 5.37 11.46 -0.53
N VAL A 91 6.01 11.63 -1.68
CA VAL A 91 7.43 12.02 -1.77
C VAL A 91 7.65 13.44 -1.20
N ILE A 92 6.71 14.36 -1.38
CA ILE A 92 6.75 15.68 -0.74
C ILE A 92 6.83 15.54 0.78
N MET A 93 5.94 14.74 1.38
CA MET A 93 5.94 14.55 2.84
C MET A 93 7.16 13.79 3.33
N LEU A 94 7.59 12.74 2.65
CA LEU A 94 8.82 12.02 2.99
C LEU A 94 10.05 12.93 2.86
N SER A 95 10.10 13.80 1.87
CA SER A 95 11.17 14.79 1.71
C SER A 95 11.18 15.82 2.85
N ALA A 96 10.01 16.25 3.31
CA ALA A 96 9.89 17.12 4.49
C ALA A 96 10.36 16.41 5.77
N ILE A 97 9.98 15.14 5.94
CA ILE A 97 10.44 14.29 7.06
C ILE A 97 11.97 14.13 7.02
N ALA A 98 12.53 13.86 5.84
CA ALA A 98 13.97 13.78 5.63
C ALA A 98 14.66 15.11 5.97
N TYR A 99 14.10 16.23 5.51
CA TYR A 99 14.63 17.56 5.80
C TYR A 99 14.67 17.84 7.30
N VAL A 100 13.58 17.60 8.02
CA VAL A 100 13.49 17.79 9.47
C VAL A 100 14.51 16.91 10.20
N THR A 101 14.52 15.61 9.91
CA THR A 101 15.38 14.62 10.56
C THR A 101 16.87 14.91 10.34
N LEU A 102 17.27 15.15 9.09
CA LEU A 102 18.68 15.41 8.75
C LEU A 102 19.16 16.78 9.21
N SER A 103 18.25 17.74 9.43
CA SER A 103 18.58 19.06 9.95
C SER A 103 18.95 19.04 11.41
N THR A 104 18.30 18.18 12.18
CA THR A 104 18.42 18.12 13.64
C THR A 104 19.26 16.93 14.12
N GLY A 105 19.36 15.86 13.31
CA GLY A 105 20.04 14.61 13.69
C GLY A 105 19.29 13.82 14.76
N GLU A 106 18.04 14.21 15.09
CA GLU A 106 17.26 13.58 16.15
C GLU A 106 16.19 12.63 15.59
N ARG A 107 15.88 11.57 16.38
CA ARG A 107 14.74 10.69 16.12
C ARG A 107 13.44 11.44 16.38
N PRO A 108 12.48 11.45 15.44
CA PRO A 108 11.35 12.37 15.49
C PRO A 108 10.35 12.18 16.64
N LEU A 109 10.23 10.98 17.23
CA LEU A 109 9.19 10.70 18.25
C LEU A 109 9.30 11.65 19.46
N ARG A 110 10.50 11.78 20.03
CA ARG A 110 10.73 12.66 21.18
C ARG A 110 10.46 14.13 20.85
N PRO A 111 11.00 14.69 19.77
CA PRO A 111 10.67 16.05 19.34
C PRO A 111 9.19 16.30 19.09
N ILE A 112 8.46 15.37 18.43
CA ILE A 112 7.02 15.51 18.24
C ILE A 112 6.31 15.58 19.60
N ASN A 113 6.64 14.70 20.54
CA ASN A 113 6.06 14.70 21.87
C ASN A 113 6.36 15.98 22.63
N GLN A 114 7.57 16.53 22.52
CA GLN A 114 8.02 17.70 23.27
C GLN A 114 7.57 19.02 22.64
N HIS A 115 7.66 19.16 21.31
CA HIS A 115 7.47 20.44 20.63
C HIS A 115 6.11 20.55 19.93
N VAL A 116 5.45 19.43 19.57
CA VAL A 116 4.16 19.44 18.87
C VAL A 116 3.04 18.96 19.79
N SER A 117 2.90 17.66 19.98
CA SER A 117 1.88 17.05 20.84
C SER A 117 2.24 15.62 21.22
N PRO A 118 2.16 15.23 22.51
CA PRO A 118 2.34 13.84 22.92
C PRO A 118 1.31 12.90 22.25
N ILE A 119 0.09 13.36 22.04
CA ILE A 119 -0.97 12.57 21.38
C ILE A 119 -0.58 12.27 19.94
N LEU A 120 -0.04 13.25 19.21
CA LEU A 120 0.41 13.03 17.83
C LEU A 120 1.64 12.12 17.77
N GLY A 121 2.61 12.27 18.68
CA GLY A 121 3.80 11.43 18.64
C GLY A 121 3.51 9.98 19.04
N TRP A 122 2.83 9.74 20.15
CA TRP A 122 2.41 8.40 20.54
C TRP A 122 1.41 7.81 19.56
N GLY A 123 0.47 8.62 19.05
CA GLY A 123 -0.46 8.23 17.99
C GLY A 123 0.27 7.78 16.73
N TRP A 124 1.30 8.51 16.29
CA TRP A 124 2.13 8.14 15.14
C TRP A 124 2.85 6.80 15.36
N LEU A 125 3.45 6.59 16.54
CA LEU A 125 4.12 5.33 16.88
C LEU A 125 3.14 4.15 16.85
N LEU A 126 2.04 4.24 17.61
CA LEU A 126 1.06 3.17 17.73
C LEU A 126 0.35 2.90 16.41
N ALA A 127 -0.03 3.95 15.67
CA ALA A 127 -0.64 3.81 14.35
C ALA A 127 0.31 3.13 13.35
N SER A 128 1.62 3.44 13.41
CA SER A 128 2.63 2.76 12.59
C SER A 128 2.74 1.27 12.93
N MET A 129 2.71 0.92 14.23
CA MET A 129 2.71 -0.48 14.67
C MET A 129 1.45 -1.22 14.21
N MET A 130 0.26 -0.62 14.42
CA MET A 130 -1.00 -1.20 13.98
C MET A 130 -1.04 -1.40 12.46
N ALA A 131 -0.58 -0.42 11.67
CA ALA A 131 -0.50 -0.53 10.23
C ALA A 131 0.41 -1.70 9.80
N ASN A 132 1.56 -1.90 10.48
CA ASN A 132 2.45 -3.02 10.18
C ASN A 132 1.79 -4.38 10.43
N LEU A 133 1.05 -4.52 11.54
CA LEU A 133 0.35 -5.77 11.87
C LEU A 133 -0.76 -6.05 10.85
N VAL A 134 -1.60 -5.06 10.56
CA VAL A 134 -2.73 -5.22 9.64
C VAL A 134 -2.26 -5.46 8.20
N TRP A 135 -1.26 -4.71 7.73
CA TRP A 135 -0.74 -4.89 6.37
C TRP A 135 0.06 -6.17 6.17
N SER A 136 0.52 -6.83 7.22
CA SER A 136 1.21 -8.11 7.09
C SER A 136 0.28 -9.23 6.60
N LEU A 137 -1.01 -9.20 6.98
CA LEU A 137 -1.99 -10.22 6.60
C LEU A 137 -2.07 -10.44 5.08
N PRO A 138 -2.32 -9.42 4.24
CA PRO A 138 -2.36 -9.60 2.79
C PRO A 138 -1.01 -9.99 2.19
N GLN A 139 0.14 -9.61 2.79
CA GLN A 139 1.45 -10.01 2.27
C GLN A 139 1.67 -11.51 2.43
N PHE A 140 1.38 -12.06 3.62
CA PHE A 140 1.49 -13.49 3.85
C PHE A 140 0.47 -14.27 3.04
N ALA A 141 -0.76 -13.77 2.88
CA ALA A 141 -1.77 -14.38 2.03
C ALA A 141 -1.31 -14.47 0.57
N LEU A 142 -0.80 -13.37 0.02
CA LEU A 142 -0.32 -13.29 -1.36
C LEU A 142 0.93 -14.17 -1.58
N GLY A 143 1.91 -14.08 -0.67
CA GLY A 143 3.14 -14.88 -0.77
C GLY A 143 2.86 -16.39 -0.68
N THR A 144 2.00 -16.80 0.25
CA THR A 144 1.56 -18.20 0.39
C THR A 144 0.84 -18.71 -0.87
N ALA A 145 -0.08 -17.91 -1.40
CA ALA A 145 -0.81 -18.24 -2.61
C ALA A 145 0.15 -18.38 -3.82
N ALA A 146 1.08 -17.44 -3.98
CA ALA A 146 2.04 -17.45 -5.09
C ALA A 146 3.01 -18.66 -5.02
N ILE A 147 3.46 -19.06 -3.83
CA ILE A 147 4.26 -20.28 -3.68
C ILE A 147 3.44 -21.52 -4.11
N ARG A 148 2.18 -21.61 -3.68
CA ARG A 148 1.32 -22.76 -3.97
C ARG A 148 0.88 -22.85 -5.43
N GLN A 149 0.52 -21.73 -6.03
CA GLN A 149 -0.14 -21.70 -7.34
C GLN A 149 0.87 -21.51 -8.48
N ASN A 150 1.99 -20.81 -8.23
CA ASN A 150 2.96 -20.50 -9.29
C ASN A 150 4.26 -21.30 -9.18
N LEU A 151 4.86 -21.41 -7.98
CA LEU A 151 6.18 -22.06 -7.87
C LEU A 151 6.10 -23.57 -7.68
N LEU A 152 5.17 -24.04 -6.85
CA LEU A 152 5.09 -25.43 -6.43
C LEU A 152 3.66 -26.02 -6.60
N PRO A 153 2.99 -25.81 -7.76
CA PRO A 153 1.60 -26.24 -7.94
C PRO A 153 1.44 -27.75 -7.81
N GLY A 154 2.37 -28.54 -8.35
CA GLY A 154 2.35 -29.99 -8.29
C GLY A 154 2.82 -30.61 -6.97
N LEU A 155 3.46 -29.82 -6.06
CA LEU A 155 3.96 -30.33 -4.77
C LEU A 155 3.04 -30.01 -3.59
N ILE A 156 2.54 -28.80 -3.50
CA ILE A 156 1.71 -28.29 -2.38
C ILE A 156 0.53 -27.44 -2.86
N GLY A 157 0.35 -27.34 -4.17
CA GLY A 157 -0.72 -26.59 -4.80
C GLY A 157 -2.00 -27.42 -5.00
N PRO A 158 -2.98 -26.87 -5.74
CA PRO A 158 -4.25 -27.54 -6.01
C PRO A 158 -4.09 -28.89 -6.75
N GLU A 159 -3.02 -29.05 -7.53
CA GLU A 159 -2.76 -30.24 -8.36
C GLU A 159 -2.01 -31.37 -7.62
N SER A 160 -1.54 -31.12 -6.38
CA SER A 160 -0.66 -32.04 -5.66
C SER A 160 -1.37 -33.16 -4.89
N GLY A 161 -2.71 -33.08 -4.75
CA GLY A 161 -3.48 -33.95 -3.85
C GLY A 161 -3.29 -33.64 -2.36
N VAL A 162 -2.44 -32.66 -1.99
CA VAL A 162 -2.29 -32.17 -0.62
C VAL A 162 -3.51 -31.33 -0.25
N GLY A 163 -4.07 -31.56 0.94
CA GLY A 163 -5.21 -30.80 1.42
C GLY A 163 -4.92 -29.29 1.43
N GLU A 164 -5.94 -28.47 1.17
CA GLU A 164 -5.80 -27.01 1.03
C GLU A 164 -5.14 -26.37 2.27
N ILE A 165 -5.56 -26.76 3.47
CA ILE A 165 -5.04 -26.23 4.73
C ILE A 165 -3.57 -26.60 4.91
N GLN A 166 -3.21 -27.89 4.67
CA GLN A 166 -1.84 -28.36 4.77
C GLN A 166 -0.93 -27.64 3.77
N GLY A 167 -1.37 -27.50 2.51
CA GLY A 167 -0.63 -26.75 1.50
C GLY A 167 -0.41 -25.28 1.88
N LYS A 168 -1.44 -24.60 2.45
CA LYS A 168 -1.32 -23.24 2.98
C LYS A 168 -0.34 -23.17 4.16
N MET A 169 -0.36 -24.15 5.07
CA MET A 169 0.57 -24.21 6.21
C MET A 169 2.02 -24.34 5.77
N VAL A 170 2.30 -25.27 4.84
CA VAL A 170 3.66 -25.51 4.33
C VAL A 170 4.19 -24.28 3.57
N ALA A 171 3.40 -23.74 2.65
CA ALA A 171 3.80 -22.56 1.88
C ALA A 171 3.96 -21.32 2.77
N GLY A 172 3.06 -21.11 3.74
CA GLY A 172 3.13 -20.04 4.72
C GLY A 172 4.37 -20.15 5.62
N ALA A 173 4.73 -21.37 6.05
CA ALA A 173 5.95 -21.64 6.81
C ALA A 173 7.21 -21.34 5.98
N ILE A 174 7.27 -21.76 4.73
CA ILE A 174 8.39 -21.43 3.82
C ILE A 174 8.53 -19.91 3.68
N PHE A 175 7.42 -19.21 3.39
CA PHE A 175 7.41 -17.76 3.26
C PHE A 175 7.87 -17.06 4.54
N LEU A 176 7.37 -17.51 5.69
CA LEU A 176 7.74 -16.97 7.01
C LEU A 176 9.23 -17.14 7.31
N VAL A 177 9.80 -18.34 7.05
CA VAL A 177 11.23 -18.60 7.28
C VAL A 177 12.09 -17.67 6.44
N ILE A 178 11.74 -17.47 5.16
CA ILE A 178 12.47 -16.55 4.27
C ILE A 178 12.36 -15.11 4.80
N ALA A 179 11.16 -14.65 5.16
CA ALA A 179 10.92 -13.30 5.67
C ALA A 179 11.65 -13.04 7.00
N LEU A 180 11.64 -14.02 7.91
CA LEU A 180 12.37 -13.95 9.18
C LEU A 180 13.88 -13.87 8.96
N THR A 181 14.43 -14.73 8.11
CA THR A 181 15.88 -14.73 7.82
C THR A 181 16.32 -13.39 7.27
N ALA A 182 15.57 -12.83 6.31
CA ALA A 182 15.85 -11.52 5.74
C ALA A 182 15.79 -10.41 6.80
N THR A 183 14.74 -10.39 7.65
CA THR A 183 14.56 -9.40 8.71
C THR A 183 15.64 -9.47 9.79
N LEU A 184 16.02 -10.68 10.22
CA LEU A 184 17.07 -10.89 11.20
C LEU A 184 18.45 -10.49 10.66
N THR A 185 18.68 -10.64 9.36
CA THR A 185 19.91 -10.15 8.70
C THR A 185 20.02 -8.63 8.83
N TYR A 186 18.94 -7.88 8.62
CA TYR A 186 18.92 -6.42 8.84
C TYR A 186 19.20 -6.05 10.31
N SER A 187 18.59 -6.76 11.27
CA SER A 187 18.75 -6.46 12.70
C SER A 187 20.12 -6.81 13.25
N ALA A 188 20.90 -7.64 12.56
CA ALA A 188 22.29 -7.95 12.93
C ALA A 188 23.24 -6.74 12.79
N GLY A 189 22.88 -5.73 12.01
CA GLY A 189 23.70 -4.52 11.81
C GLY A 189 24.87 -4.71 10.86
N GLY A 190 25.72 -3.71 10.75
CA GLY A 190 26.98 -3.79 9.99
C GLY A 190 26.83 -4.32 8.56
N LYS A 191 27.51 -5.41 8.22
CA LYS A 191 27.42 -6.07 6.91
C LYS A 191 26.01 -6.57 6.59
N GLY A 192 25.22 -6.97 7.60
CA GLY A 192 23.84 -7.43 7.44
C GLY A 192 22.93 -6.37 6.83
N VAL A 193 23.10 -5.10 7.20
CA VAL A 193 22.33 -4.00 6.60
C VAL A 193 22.65 -3.84 5.13
N LYS A 194 23.93 -3.89 4.75
CA LYS A 194 24.35 -3.81 3.33
C LYS A 194 23.77 -4.97 2.51
N VAL A 195 23.83 -6.20 3.04
CA VAL A 195 23.25 -7.39 2.39
C VAL A 195 21.74 -7.22 2.21
N PHE A 196 21.03 -6.78 3.25
CA PHE A 196 19.60 -6.54 3.20
C PHE A 196 19.23 -5.46 2.16
N GLU A 197 19.95 -4.33 2.12
CA GLU A 197 19.74 -3.29 1.12
C GLU A 197 19.94 -3.78 -0.32
N VAL A 198 20.99 -4.58 -0.55
CA VAL A 198 21.22 -5.19 -1.88
C VAL A 198 20.10 -6.15 -2.23
N MET A 199 19.66 -6.97 -1.28
CA MET A 199 18.55 -7.90 -1.48
C MET A 199 17.26 -7.15 -1.87
N ILE A 200 16.88 -6.11 -1.13
CA ILE A 200 15.68 -5.31 -1.44
C ILE A 200 15.80 -4.63 -2.80
N LYS A 201 16.96 -4.02 -3.12
CA LYS A 201 17.20 -3.42 -4.43
C LYS A 201 17.05 -4.45 -5.56
N SER A 202 17.59 -5.65 -5.38
CA SER A 202 17.49 -6.73 -6.36
C SER A 202 16.04 -7.19 -6.57
N ILE A 203 15.30 -7.38 -5.47
CA ILE A 203 13.88 -7.76 -5.51
C ILE A 203 13.05 -6.67 -6.22
N VAL A 204 13.22 -5.40 -5.84
CA VAL A 204 12.51 -4.28 -6.47
C VAL A 204 12.83 -4.20 -7.96
N SER A 205 14.11 -4.33 -8.34
CA SER A 205 14.51 -4.33 -9.76
C SER A 205 13.88 -5.50 -10.52
N LEU A 206 13.85 -6.69 -9.93
CA LEU A 206 13.21 -7.87 -10.52
C LEU A 206 11.71 -7.65 -10.73
N ILE A 207 11.00 -7.11 -9.73
CA ILE A 207 9.58 -6.76 -9.83
C ILE A 207 9.33 -5.84 -11.02
N VAL A 208 10.08 -4.74 -11.10
CA VAL A 208 9.95 -3.75 -12.17
C VAL A 208 10.19 -4.39 -13.53
N LEU A 209 11.23 -5.21 -13.68
CA LEU A 209 11.55 -5.89 -14.94
C LEU A 209 10.45 -6.90 -15.33
N CYS A 210 9.92 -7.66 -14.38
CA CYS A 210 8.81 -8.60 -14.65
C CYS A 210 7.59 -7.88 -15.23
N PHE A 211 7.16 -6.79 -14.58
CA PHE A 211 5.98 -6.06 -15.05
C PHE A 211 6.20 -5.29 -16.35
N ILE A 212 7.40 -4.72 -16.57
CA ILE A 212 7.77 -4.14 -17.88
C ILE A 212 7.67 -5.22 -18.97
N GLY A 213 8.21 -6.41 -18.72
CA GLY A 213 8.15 -7.52 -19.67
C GLY A 213 6.72 -7.87 -20.08
N VAL A 214 5.78 -7.88 -19.13
CA VAL A 214 4.34 -8.09 -19.41
C VAL A 214 3.81 -7.01 -20.35
N VAL A 215 4.06 -5.73 -20.06
CA VAL A 215 3.56 -4.61 -20.89
C VAL A 215 4.18 -4.60 -22.28
N ILE A 216 5.48 -4.88 -22.40
CA ILE A 216 6.16 -5.02 -23.71
C ILE A 216 5.46 -6.11 -24.53
N LYS A 217 5.21 -7.28 -23.92
CA LYS A 217 4.57 -8.40 -24.62
C LYS A 217 3.15 -8.06 -25.08
N LEU A 218 2.35 -7.42 -24.22
CA LEU A 218 1.01 -6.94 -24.57
C LEU A 218 1.04 -5.88 -25.68
N SER A 219 2.04 -5.01 -25.66
CA SER A 219 2.23 -3.98 -26.68
C SER A 219 2.56 -4.60 -28.06
N VAL A 220 3.51 -5.54 -28.09
CA VAL A 220 3.88 -6.28 -29.30
C VAL A 220 2.71 -7.11 -29.84
N SER A 221 1.86 -7.63 -28.97
CA SER A 221 0.66 -8.38 -29.35
C SER A 221 -0.51 -7.50 -29.82
N GLY A 222 -0.33 -6.17 -29.91
CA GLY A 222 -1.37 -5.24 -30.36
C GLY A 222 -2.58 -5.09 -29.41
N LYS A 223 -2.44 -5.52 -28.15
CA LYS A 223 -3.52 -5.47 -27.14
C LYS A 223 -3.58 -4.14 -26.40
N ILE A 224 -2.62 -3.25 -26.61
CA ILE A 224 -2.51 -1.96 -25.95
C ILE A 224 -2.70 -0.82 -26.93
N HIS A 225 -3.64 0.08 -26.60
CA HIS A 225 -3.81 1.36 -27.28
C HIS A 225 -3.17 2.46 -26.43
N TRP A 226 -1.96 2.87 -26.80
CA TRP A 226 -1.18 3.85 -26.03
C TRP A 226 -1.86 5.22 -25.90
N SER A 227 -2.69 5.61 -26.89
CA SER A 227 -3.50 6.83 -26.83
C SER A 227 -4.44 6.85 -25.63
N ASN A 228 -5.09 5.72 -25.32
CA ASN A 228 -6.02 5.60 -24.19
C ASN A 228 -5.28 5.64 -22.85
N ILE A 229 -4.06 5.10 -22.79
CA ILE A 229 -3.20 5.16 -21.59
C ILE A 229 -2.77 6.60 -21.33
N LEU A 230 -2.32 7.31 -22.37
CA LEU A 230 -1.88 8.70 -22.25
C LEU A 230 -3.03 9.64 -21.88
N SER A 231 -4.24 9.44 -22.44
CA SER A 231 -5.43 10.20 -22.06
C SER A 231 -5.81 9.96 -20.59
N GLY A 232 -5.60 8.75 -20.08
CA GLY A 232 -5.84 8.38 -18.69
C GLY A 232 -4.89 9.04 -17.69
N LEU A 233 -3.81 9.70 -18.13
CA LEU A 233 -2.96 10.52 -17.27
C LEU A 233 -3.55 11.91 -16.98
N VAL A 234 -4.61 12.30 -17.68
CA VAL A 234 -5.32 13.56 -17.42
C VAL A 234 -6.37 13.34 -16.33
N PRO A 235 -6.34 14.11 -15.22
CA PRO A 235 -7.29 13.96 -14.13
C PRO A 235 -8.73 14.15 -14.57
N ASN A 236 -9.59 13.15 -14.32
CA ASN A 236 -11.03 13.22 -14.54
C ASN A 236 -11.76 12.99 -13.20
N LEU A 237 -12.16 14.09 -12.57
CA LEU A 237 -12.83 14.05 -11.27
C LEU A 237 -14.30 13.60 -11.34
N ASN A 238 -14.92 13.60 -12.54
CA ASN A 238 -16.30 13.15 -12.70
C ASN A 238 -16.49 11.66 -12.33
N LEU A 239 -15.41 10.87 -12.44
CA LEU A 239 -15.41 9.45 -12.07
C LEU A 239 -15.50 9.20 -10.55
N PHE A 240 -15.47 10.25 -9.73
CA PHE A 240 -15.87 10.18 -8.32
C PHE A 240 -17.40 10.01 -8.16
N MET A 241 -18.18 10.36 -9.17
CA MET A 241 -19.64 10.43 -9.09
C MET A 241 -20.35 9.58 -10.15
N ARG A 242 -19.63 9.08 -11.17
CA ARG A 242 -20.21 8.25 -12.23
C ARG A 242 -19.27 7.08 -12.61
N PRO A 243 -19.82 5.98 -13.13
CA PRO A 243 -19.04 4.92 -13.76
C PRO A 243 -18.27 5.42 -14.98
N THR A 244 -17.29 4.63 -15.44
CA THR A 244 -16.60 4.88 -16.72
C THR A 244 -17.55 4.69 -17.90
N ASP A 245 -17.26 5.38 -19.00
CA ASP A 245 -18.09 5.33 -20.20
C ASP A 245 -18.17 3.91 -20.80
N GLU A 246 -17.12 3.08 -20.61
CA GLU A 246 -17.08 1.69 -21.07
C GLU A 246 -17.99 0.75 -20.26
N ILE A 247 -18.32 1.09 -19.02
CA ILE A 247 -19.23 0.29 -18.19
C ILE A 247 -20.69 0.70 -18.39
N MET A 248 -20.95 1.94 -18.78
CA MET A 248 -22.31 2.45 -18.96
C MET A 248 -23.22 1.57 -19.85
N PRO A 249 -22.77 1.03 -21.01
CA PRO A 249 -23.59 0.16 -21.83
C PRO A 249 -24.04 -1.13 -21.15
N HIS A 250 -23.29 -1.61 -20.14
CA HIS A 250 -23.70 -2.76 -19.35
C HIS A 250 -24.80 -2.39 -18.35
N ILE A 251 -24.73 -1.20 -17.73
CA ILE A 251 -25.76 -0.69 -16.82
C ILE A 251 -27.07 -0.44 -17.57
N GLU A 252 -27.01 0.14 -18.76
CA GLU A 252 -28.19 0.45 -19.59
C GLU A 252 -29.01 -0.78 -19.99
N ARG A 253 -28.36 -1.95 -20.03
CA ARG A 253 -29.06 -3.24 -20.29
C ARG A 253 -29.80 -3.76 -19.06
N VAL A 254 -29.50 -3.28 -17.87
CA VAL A 254 -30.22 -3.65 -16.65
C VAL A 254 -31.56 -2.91 -16.61
N ALA A 255 -32.60 -3.56 -16.06
CA ALA A 255 -33.91 -2.94 -15.90
C ALA A 255 -33.82 -1.60 -15.13
N LYS A 256 -34.50 -0.58 -15.59
CA LYS A 256 -34.44 0.81 -15.09
C LYS A 256 -34.45 0.94 -13.55
N PRO A 257 -35.33 0.23 -12.81
CA PRO A 257 -35.34 0.35 -11.32
C PRO A 257 -34.01 -0.03 -10.64
N PHE A 258 -33.21 -0.86 -11.28
CA PHE A 258 -31.98 -1.42 -10.71
C PHE A 258 -30.69 -0.83 -11.27
N GLN A 259 -30.76 0.07 -12.24
CA GLN A 259 -29.59 0.78 -12.77
C GLN A 259 -28.92 1.62 -11.68
N ALA A 260 -29.71 2.27 -10.83
CA ALA A 260 -29.19 3.05 -9.69
C ALA A 260 -28.40 2.18 -8.69
N PHE A 261 -28.87 0.95 -8.43
CA PHE A 261 -28.13 0.01 -7.56
C PHE A 261 -26.72 -0.26 -8.09
N TRP A 262 -26.58 -0.65 -9.36
CA TRP A 262 -25.28 -0.93 -9.96
C TRP A 262 -24.41 0.32 -10.07
N THR A 263 -24.99 1.46 -10.44
CA THR A 263 -24.27 2.74 -10.51
C THR A 263 -23.69 3.10 -9.16
N ASN A 264 -24.47 3.06 -8.08
CA ASN A 264 -24.02 3.39 -6.73
C ASN A 264 -22.96 2.40 -6.23
N MET A 265 -23.12 1.11 -6.51
CA MET A 265 -22.14 0.09 -6.17
C MET A 265 -20.81 0.35 -6.87
N ILE A 266 -20.80 0.59 -8.18
CA ILE A 266 -19.60 0.84 -8.97
C ILE A 266 -18.89 2.10 -8.46
N VAL A 267 -19.63 3.20 -8.31
CA VAL A 267 -19.07 4.46 -7.81
C VAL A 267 -18.50 4.30 -6.42
N GLY A 268 -19.18 3.56 -5.53
CA GLY A 268 -18.65 3.22 -4.21
C GLY A 268 -17.33 2.44 -4.28
N GLN A 269 -17.27 1.42 -5.12
CA GLN A 269 -16.05 0.63 -5.35
C GLN A 269 -14.93 1.44 -6.01
N GLN A 270 -15.26 2.33 -6.96
CA GLN A 270 -14.28 3.25 -7.57
C GLN A 270 -13.62 4.14 -6.50
N ARG A 271 -14.41 4.70 -5.60
CA ARG A 271 -13.91 5.53 -4.49
C ARG A 271 -13.03 4.73 -3.53
N ASP A 272 -13.45 3.53 -3.14
CA ASP A 272 -12.67 2.65 -2.25
C ASP A 272 -11.31 2.27 -2.89
N VAL A 273 -11.28 1.94 -4.17
CA VAL A 273 -10.03 1.59 -4.84
C VAL A 273 -9.13 2.80 -5.07
N MET A 274 -9.69 3.97 -5.29
CA MET A 274 -8.90 5.22 -5.37
C MET A 274 -8.21 5.52 -4.04
N ILE A 275 -8.94 5.43 -2.93
CA ILE A 275 -8.38 5.62 -1.60
C ILE A 275 -7.32 4.56 -1.30
N SER A 276 -7.60 3.30 -1.63
CA SER A 276 -6.64 2.20 -1.46
C SER A 276 -5.37 2.43 -2.28
N ALA A 277 -5.49 2.80 -3.55
CA ALA A 277 -4.35 3.09 -4.42
C ALA A 277 -3.51 4.27 -3.89
N ALA A 278 -4.16 5.34 -3.40
CA ALA A 278 -3.49 6.47 -2.77
C ALA A 278 -2.79 6.08 -1.46
N ALA A 279 -3.42 5.27 -0.61
CA ALA A 279 -2.87 4.81 0.66
C ALA A 279 -1.65 3.91 0.50
N THR A 280 -1.57 3.15 -0.60
CA THR A 280 -0.44 2.26 -0.89
C THR A 280 0.76 2.98 -1.47
N ALA A 281 0.61 4.21 -1.95
CA ALA A 281 1.73 5.01 -2.45
C ALA A 281 2.70 5.36 -1.32
N VAL A 282 2.21 5.94 -0.21
CA VAL A 282 3.01 6.18 1.00
C VAL A 282 2.17 5.89 2.24
N GLY A 283 2.55 4.88 2.99
CA GLY A 283 1.90 4.53 4.25
C GLY A 283 2.51 5.23 5.47
N ILE A 284 1.76 5.27 6.57
CA ILE A 284 2.21 5.88 7.83
C ILE A 284 3.52 5.24 8.36
N ASN A 285 3.68 3.94 8.18
CA ASN A 285 4.88 3.18 8.57
C ASN A 285 6.13 3.59 7.78
N MET A 286 5.98 4.03 6.53
CA MET A 286 7.08 4.58 5.72
C MET A 286 7.62 5.88 6.32
N THR A 287 6.75 6.70 6.90
CA THR A 287 7.14 7.93 7.61
C THR A 287 7.97 7.61 8.86
N PHE A 288 7.81 6.42 9.43
CA PHE A 288 8.63 5.93 10.54
C PHE A 288 9.96 5.35 10.05
N LEU A 289 9.97 4.55 8.99
CA LEU A 289 11.19 3.92 8.46
C LEU A 289 12.24 4.94 8.02
N LEU A 290 11.81 5.99 7.30
CA LEU A 290 12.74 6.91 6.62
C LEU A 290 13.71 7.61 7.59
N PRO A 291 13.26 8.27 8.67
CA PRO A 291 14.16 8.89 9.65
C PRO A 291 15.20 7.92 10.21
N TYR A 292 14.75 6.73 10.59
CA TYR A 292 15.62 5.74 11.22
C TYR A 292 16.63 5.15 10.25
N SER A 293 16.24 4.92 9.00
CA SER A 293 17.15 4.40 7.96
C SER A 293 18.24 5.40 7.62
N MET A 294 17.90 6.70 7.51
CA MET A 294 18.88 7.77 7.24
C MET A 294 19.84 7.98 8.40
N LEU A 295 19.33 8.09 9.63
CA LEU A 295 20.16 8.25 10.83
C LEU A 295 21.06 7.03 11.07
N ARG A 296 20.59 5.82 10.76
CA ARG A 296 21.40 4.61 10.83
C ARG A 296 22.57 4.60 9.83
N LYS A 297 22.40 5.26 8.67
CA LYS A 297 23.47 5.49 7.69
C LYS A 297 24.45 6.58 8.12
N GLY A 298 24.13 7.33 9.18
CA GLY A 298 24.92 8.47 9.62
C GLY A 298 24.73 9.72 8.75
N TRP A 299 23.63 9.81 8.00
CA TRP A 299 23.34 10.99 7.22
C TRP A 299 22.96 12.19 8.09
N ASP A 300 23.45 13.37 7.68
CA ASP A 300 23.21 14.65 8.35
C ASP A 300 22.66 15.69 7.36
N LYS A 301 22.70 16.96 7.74
CA LYS A 301 22.21 18.10 6.95
C LYS A 301 22.82 18.21 5.53
N TYR A 302 24.01 17.69 5.29
CA TYR A 302 24.67 17.72 3.99
C TYR A 302 24.08 16.69 3.01
N PHE A 303 23.38 15.69 3.52
CA PHE A 303 22.73 14.65 2.73
C PHE A 303 21.26 14.95 2.37
N ARG A 304 20.73 16.15 2.72
CA ARG A 304 19.33 16.51 2.42
C ARG A 304 18.99 16.41 0.93
N GLY A 305 19.88 16.91 0.07
CA GLY A 305 19.71 16.83 -1.40
C GLY A 305 19.71 15.39 -1.90
N LEU A 306 20.62 14.56 -1.36
CA LEU A 306 20.66 13.13 -1.66
C LEU A 306 19.38 12.42 -1.21
N ALA A 307 18.83 12.74 -0.04
CA ALA A 307 17.58 12.13 0.44
C ALA A 307 16.39 12.42 -0.48
N ILE A 308 16.25 13.65 -0.94
CA ILE A 308 15.18 14.03 -1.89
C ILE A 308 15.39 13.33 -3.24
N PHE A 309 16.62 13.29 -3.73
CA PHE A 309 16.97 12.59 -4.96
C PHE A 309 16.66 11.09 -4.85
N ASP A 310 17.05 10.46 -3.75
CA ASP A 310 16.87 9.04 -3.50
C ASP A 310 15.38 8.65 -3.42
N LEU A 311 14.54 9.49 -2.80
CA LEU A 311 13.09 9.32 -2.81
C LEU A 311 12.50 9.50 -4.22
N SER A 312 13.01 10.47 -4.99
CA SER A 312 12.52 10.72 -6.35
C SER A 312 12.95 9.64 -7.36
N THR A 313 14.07 8.98 -7.14
CA THR A 313 14.60 7.95 -8.07
C THR A 313 14.39 6.53 -7.54
N GLY A 314 14.72 6.28 -6.29
CA GLY A 314 14.65 4.95 -5.67
C GLY A 314 13.25 4.56 -5.20
N LEU A 315 12.33 5.52 -5.01
CA LEU A 315 10.95 5.24 -4.62
C LEU A 315 9.97 5.57 -5.76
N PHE A 316 9.95 6.81 -6.26
CA PHE A 316 8.95 7.26 -7.22
C PHE A 316 9.00 6.47 -8.53
N ILE A 317 10.19 6.31 -9.14
CA ILE A 317 10.32 5.66 -10.45
C ILE A 317 9.91 4.17 -10.41
N PRO A 318 10.44 3.33 -9.49
CA PRO A 318 10.03 1.94 -9.40
C PRO A 318 8.54 1.76 -9.16
N PHE A 319 7.95 2.60 -8.27
CA PHE A 319 6.52 2.55 -8.00
C PHE A 319 5.70 2.86 -9.25
N MET A 320 6.03 3.95 -9.94
CA MET A 320 5.31 4.37 -11.15
C MET A 320 5.33 3.32 -12.24
N ILE A 321 6.51 2.73 -12.47
CA ILE A 321 6.65 1.71 -13.52
C ILE A 321 5.88 0.45 -13.13
N ALA A 322 6.10 -0.09 -11.94
CA ALA A 322 5.48 -1.36 -11.54
C ALA A 322 3.96 -1.24 -11.47
N THR A 323 3.42 -0.23 -10.77
CA THR A 323 1.98 -0.06 -10.61
C THR A 323 1.29 0.34 -11.90
N GLY A 324 1.93 1.21 -12.71
CA GLY A 324 1.44 1.58 -14.04
C GLY A 324 1.34 0.37 -14.97
N CYS A 325 2.36 -0.49 -14.99
CA CYS A 325 2.32 -1.74 -15.77
C CYS A 325 1.19 -2.67 -15.32
N VAL A 326 0.92 -2.78 -14.01
CA VAL A 326 -0.20 -3.60 -13.49
C VAL A 326 -1.54 -3.02 -13.93
N VAL A 327 -1.75 -1.70 -13.84
CA VAL A 327 -2.98 -1.05 -14.32
C VAL A 327 -3.16 -1.27 -15.83
N ILE A 328 -2.10 -1.11 -16.61
CA ILE A 328 -2.14 -1.31 -18.07
C ILE A 328 -2.51 -2.77 -18.39
N ALA A 329 -1.87 -3.73 -17.74
CA ALA A 329 -2.16 -5.15 -17.96
C ALA A 329 -3.61 -5.49 -17.58
N SER A 330 -4.05 -5.14 -16.37
CA SER A 330 -5.39 -5.46 -15.87
C SER A 330 -6.49 -4.70 -16.63
N GLY A 331 -6.29 -3.42 -16.92
CA GLY A 331 -7.24 -2.61 -17.68
C GLY A 331 -7.44 -3.15 -19.10
N SER A 332 -6.36 -3.52 -19.78
CA SER A 332 -6.43 -4.08 -21.13
C SER A 332 -7.14 -5.44 -21.18
N GLN A 333 -6.98 -6.27 -20.15
CA GLN A 333 -7.53 -7.63 -20.13
C GLN A 333 -8.95 -7.70 -19.55
N PHE A 334 -9.26 -6.90 -18.53
CA PHE A 334 -10.44 -7.13 -17.69
C PHE A 334 -11.48 -6.00 -17.72
N HIS A 335 -11.08 -4.75 -18.02
CA HIS A 335 -11.99 -3.62 -17.93
C HIS A 335 -13.20 -3.81 -18.86
N ALA A 336 -14.41 -3.61 -18.31
CA ALA A 336 -15.71 -3.76 -18.99
C ALA A 336 -15.93 -5.15 -19.64
N LYS A 337 -15.15 -6.17 -19.27
CA LYS A 337 -15.30 -7.53 -19.80
C LYS A 337 -15.81 -8.48 -18.71
N PRO A 338 -16.85 -9.29 -18.98
CA PRO A 338 -17.30 -10.30 -18.04
C PRO A 338 -16.21 -11.38 -17.85
N ALA A 339 -16.10 -11.91 -16.64
CA ALA A 339 -15.23 -13.06 -16.39
C ALA A 339 -15.78 -14.30 -17.09
N GLN A 340 -14.88 -15.08 -17.66
CA GLN A 340 -15.23 -16.32 -18.38
C GLN A 340 -15.89 -17.33 -17.43
N GLY A 341 -16.77 -18.15 -17.96
CA GLY A 341 -17.42 -19.23 -17.22
C GLY A 341 -18.48 -18.80 -16.20
N LEU A 342 -18.69 -17.50 -15.95
CA LEU A 342 -19.67 -17.02 -14.97
C LEU A 342 -21.03 -16.67 -15.58
N VAL A 343 -21.06 -16.26 -16.83
CA VAL A 343 -22.28 -15.82 -17.52
C VAL A 343 -22.19 -16.14 -19.02
N ALA A 344 -23.31 -16.47 -19.64
CA ALA A 344 -23.37 -16.65 -21.09
C ALA A 344 -23.06 -15.34 -21.84
N ALA A 345 -22.49 -15.43 -23.03
CA ALA A 345 -22.17 -14.27 -23.86
C ALA A 345 -23.41 -13.44 -24.22
N GLU A 346 -24.55 -14.14 -24.50
CA GLU A 346 -25.84 -13.56 -24.88
C GLU A 346 -26.97 -14.10 -24.00
N PRO A 347 -28.12 -13.40 -23.90
CA PRO A 347 -29.27 -13.88 -23.15
C PRO A 347 -29.77 -15.22 -23.71
N GLY A 348 -29.97 -16.20 -22.83
CA GLY A 348 -30.41 -17.55 -23.22
C GLY A 348 -29.31 -18.43 -23.83
N GLY A 349 -28.08 -17.94 -24.01
CA GLY A 349 -26.95 -18.71 -24.49
C GLY A 349 -26.38 -19.68 -23.43
N GLN A 350 -25.49 -20.58 -23.87
CA GLN A 350 -24.76 -21.45 -22.95
C GLN A 350 -23.55 -20.74 -22.38
N ILE A 351 -23.24 -21.05 -21.12
CA ILE A 351 -22.00 -20.60 -20.49
C ILE A 351 -20.84 -21.40 -21.09
N THR A 352 -19.84 -20.72 -21.63
CA THR A 352 -18.66 -21.34 -22.23
C THR A 352 -17.47 -21.24 -21.28
N GLY A 353 -16.74 -22.34 -21.11
CA GLY A 353 -15.61 -22.46 -20.21
C GLY A 353 -16.00 -22.65 -18.74
N GLU A 354 -15.03 -23.04 -17.94
CA GLU A 354 -15.19 -23.14 -16.49
C GLU A 354 -14.75 -21.83 -15.81
N PRO A 355 -15.48 -21.37 -14.78
CA PRO A 355 -15.06 -20.19 -14.04
C PRO A 355 -13.85 -20.50 -13.17
N ALA A 356 -12.92 -19.57 -13.06
CA ALA A 356 -11.85 -19.69 -12.08
C ALA A 356 -12.45 -19.81 -10.66
N PRO A 357 -12.06 -20.79 -9.85
CA PRO A 357 -12.71 -21.12 -8.58
C PRO A 357 -12.78 -19.95 -7.60
N ASN A 358 -11.75 -19.10 -7.59
CA ASN A 358 -11.67 -17.90 -6.75
C ASN A 358 -12.66 -16.79 -7.13
N LEU A 359 -13.28 -16.85 -8.32
CA LEU A 359 -14.25 -15.85 -8.78
C LEU A 359 -15.69 -16.20 -8.44
N VAL A 360 -16.01 -17.47 -8.22
CA VAL A 360 -17.39 -17.95 -7.99
C VAL A 360 -17.98 -17.35 -6.71
N GLY A 361 -17.23 -17.38 -5.61
CA GLY A 361 -17.66 -16.82 -4.32
C GLY A 361 -17.97 -15.31 -4.40
N PRO A 362 -17.02 -14.48 -4.84
CA PRO A 362 -17.25 -13.03 -5.02
C PRO A 362 -18.37 -12.70 -6.02
N TYR A 363 -18.49 -13.45 -7.11
CA TYR A 363 -19.58 -13.30 -8.08
C TYR A 363 -20.95 -13.53 -7.43
N ASN A 364 -21.11 -14.65 -6.72
CA ASN A 364 -22.35 -14.95 -6.00
C ASN A 364 -22.61 -13.91 -4.89
N GLY A 365 -21.60 -13.36 -4.26
CA GLY A 365 -21.71 -12.26 -3.31
C GLY A 365 -22.35 -11.01 -3.93
N LEU A 366 -21.93 -10.62 -5.13
CA LEU A 366 -22.52 -9.50 -5.88
C LEU A 366 -23.99 -9.77 -6.26
N LEU A 367 -24.30 -10.98 -6.71
CA LEU A 367 -25.69 -11.36 -7.02
C LEU A 367 -26.57 -11.37 -5.77
N LYS A 368 -26.07 -11.85 -4.63
CA LYS A 368 -26.79 -11.79 -3.34
C LYS A 368 -27.05 -10.36 -2.90
N GLN A 369 -26.08 -9.45 -3.03
CA GLN A 369 -26.30 -8.03 -2.76
C GLN A 369 -27.40 -7.43 -3.65
N ARG A 370 -27.39 -7.79 -4.92
CA ARG A 370 -28.43 -7.36 -5.87
C ARG A 370 -29.80 -7.94 -5.50
N ALA A 371 -29.89 -9.23 -5.18
CA ALA A 371 -31.11 -9.89 -4.75
C ALA A 371 -31.67 -9.27 -3.46
N LEU A 372 -30.81 -9.07 -2.45
CA LEU A 372 -31.17 -8.44 -1.17
C LEU A 372 -31.68 -7.02 -1.36
N SER A 373 -31.12 -6.23 -2.28
CA SER A 373 -31.62 -4.87 -2.54
C SER A 373 -33.07 -4.85 -3.08
N GLU A 374 -33.48 -5.90 -3.78
CA GLU A 374 -34.83 -6.05 -4.28
C GLU A 374 -35.76 -6.61 -3.20
N LEU A 375 -35.32 -7.66 -2.49
CA LEU A 375 -36.08 -8.27 -1.40
C LEU A 375 -36.34 -7.29 -0.25
N ALA A 376 -35.37 -6.44 0.11
CA ALA A 376 -35.57 -5.40 1.13
C ALA A 376 -36.63 -4.35 0.77
N ALA A 377 -36.88 -4.13 -0.52
CA ALA A 377 -37.96 -3.25 -1.01
C ALA A 377 -39.35 -3.95 -0.97
N GLU A 378 -39.37 -5.27 -1.01
CA GLU A 378 -40.59 -6.10 -1.07
C GLU A 378 -41.00 -6.64 0.32
N ASP A 379 -40.02 -6.89 1.22
CA ASP A 379 -40.23 -7.57 2.50
C ASP A 379 -39.27 -7.04 3.58
N ASN A 380 -39.82 -6.45 4.64
CA ASN A 380 -39.08 -5.86 5.74
C ASN A 380 -38.17 -6.87 6.49
N ARG A 381 -38.37 -8.18 6.35
CA ARG A 381 -37.49 -9.21 6.93
C ARG A 381 -36.06 -9.15 6.39
N PHE A 382 -35.87 -8.56 5.20
CA PHE A 382 -34.57 -8.41 4.54
C PHE A 382 -33.96 -7.03 4.74
N GLU A 383 -34.64 -6.11 5.44
CA GLU A 383 -34.12 -4.78 5.71
C GLU A 383 -32.88 -4.84 6.60
N GLY A 384 -31.80 -4.19 6.20
CA GLY A 384 -30.52 -4.16 6.93
C GLY A 384 -29.65 -5.42 6.77
N ILE A 385 -30.12 -6.48 6.11
CA ILE A 385 -29.32 -7.69 5.83
C ILE A 385 -28.31 -7.40 4.70
N SER A 386 -27.04 -7.70 4.96
CA SER A 386 -25.98 -7.65 3.94
C SER A 386 -25.65 -9.05 3.41
N ALA A 387 -24.97 -9.13 2.25
CA ALA A 387 -24.49 -10.40 1.73
C ALA A 387 -23.46 -11.07 2.66
N GLY A 388 -22.79 -10.30 3.52
CA GLY A 388 -21.87 -10.82 4.54
C GLY A 388 -22.58 -11.63 5.63
N ASP A 389 -23.81 -11.26 5.97
CA ASP A 389 -24.60 -11.89 7.02
C ASP A 389 -25.24 -13.21 6.55
N TYR A 390 -25.14 -13.52 5.25
CA TYR A 390 -25.79 -14.70 4.65
C TYR A 390 -25.46 -16.00 5.42
N GLY A 391 -24.23 -16.16 5.91
CA GLY A 391 -23.82 -17.34 6.66
C GLY A 391 -24.68 -17.62 7.91
N ASP A 392 -25.11 -16.58 8.59
CA ASP A 392 -25.79 -16.61 9.88
C ASP A 392 -27.33 -16.61 9.75
N LEU A 393 -27.86 -16.49 8.52
CA LEU A 393 -29.31 -16.47 8.29
C LEU A 393 -29.94 -17.86 8.45
N SER A 394 -31.24 -17.87 8.74
CA SER A 394 -32.06 -19.10 8.76
C SER A 394 -32.11 -19.77 7.38
N ALA A 395 -32.36 -21.08 7.35
CA ALA A 395 -32.49 -21.84 6.11
C ALA A 395 -33.61 -21.30 5.20
N GLU A 396 -34.70 -20.80 5.78
CA GLU A 396 -35.82 -20.21 5.06
C GLU A 396 -35.39 -18.93 4.31
N LEU A 397 -34.73 -17.99 5.01
CA LEU A 397 -34.23 -16.74 4.39
C LEU A 397 -33.20 -17.02 3.31
N LYS A 398 -32.29 -17.98 3.56
CA LYS A 398 -31.30 -18.44 2.56
C LYS A 398 -32.00 -18.94 1.29
N ALA A 399 -33.03 -19.78 1.42
CA ALA A 399 -33.76 -20.32 0.29
C ALA A 399 -34.45 -19.23 -0.54
N VAL A 400 -35.01 -18.21 0.10
CA VAL A 400 -35.61 -17.06 -0.58
C VAL A 400 -34.55 -16.26 -1.35
N ILE A 401 -33.42 -15.96 -0.71
CA ILE A 401 -32.32 -15.24 -1.36
C ILE A 401 -31.77 -16.03 -2.56
N ASP A 402 -31.52 -17.33 -2.39
CA ASP A 402 -30.97 -18.18 -3.46
C ASP A 402 -31.97 -18.33 -4.62
N GLY A 403 -33.27 -18.47 -4.34
CA GLY A 403 -34.32 -18.45 -5.36
C GLY A 403 -34.34 -17.13 -6.14
N LYS A 404 -34.21 -15.99 -5.44
CA LYS A 404 -34.13 -14.67 -6.09
C LYS A 404 -32.86 -14.53 -6.94
N VAL A 405 -31.70 -14.98 -6.45
CA VAL A 405 -30.44 -14.99 -7.20
C VAL A 405 -30.55 -15.79 -8.49
N GLN A 406 -31.18 -16.97 -8.44
CA GLN A 406 -31.39 -17.79 -9.64
C GLN A 406 -32.26 -17.08 -10.68
N SER A 407 -33.33 -16.39 -10.24
CA SER A 407 -34.28 -15.68 -11.09
C SER A 407 -33.77 -14.33 -11.60
N LEU A 408 -32.61 -13.82 -11.15
CA LEU A 408 -32.07 -12.55 -11.63
C LEU A 408 -31.87 -12.56 -13.14
N PRO A 409 -32.21 -11.47 -13.82
CA PRO A 409 -32.02 -11.30 -15.27
C PRO A 409 -30.57 -11.48 -15.69
N TRP A 410 -30.37 -11.90 -16.93
CA TRP A 410 -29.03 -12.05 -17.52
C TRP A 410 -28.19 -10.78 -17.42
N ALA A 411 -28.78 -9.59 -17.56
CA ALA A 411 -28.10 -8.31 -17.47
C ALA A 411 -27.49 -8.08 -16.09
N ASP A 412 -28.18 -8.44 -14.99
CA ASP A 412 -27.66 -8.38 -13.64
C ASP A 412 -26.51 -9.37 -13.43
N LYS A 413 -26.68 -10.61 -13.91
CA LYS A 413 -25.63 -11.64 -13.87
C LYS A 413 -24.38 -11.20 -14.66
N ARG A 414 -24.57 -10.55 -15.82
CA ARG A 414 -23.48 -10.00 -16.61
C ARG A 414 -22.76 -8.84 -15.88
N MET A 415 -23.51 -7.94 -15.26
CA MET A 415 -22.93 -6.86 -14.44
C MET A 415 -22.06 -7.43 -13.31
N ALA A 416 -22.55 -8.42 -12.57
CA ALA A 416 -21.76 -9.08 -11.54
C ALA A 416 -20.48 -9.72 -12.12
N ALA A 417 -20.55 -10.36 -13.30
CA ALA A 417 -19.39 -10.96 -13.96
C ALA A 417 -18.38 -9.93 -14.47
N VAL A 418 -18.81 -8.71 -14.83
CA VAL A 418 -17.93 -7.59 -15.19
C VAL A 418 -17.21 -7.04 -13.95
N LEU A 419 -17.92 -6.91 -12.83
CA LEU A 419 -17.41 -6.26 -11.61
C LEU A 419 -16.69 -7.20 -10.66
N VAL A 420 -16.77 -8.52 -10.86
CA VAL A 420 -16.11 -9.48 -9.99
C VAL A 420 -14.63 -9.17 -9.86
N LYS A 421 -14.14 -9.13 -8.62
CA LYS A 421 -12.74 -8.84 -8.33
C LYS A 421 -11.85 -9.96 -8.83
N ARG A 422 -10.89 -9.60 -9.66
CA ARG A 422 -9.86 -10.51 -10.18
C ARG A 422 -8.56 -10.27 -9.42
N ASP A 423 -7.79 -11.31 -9.22
CA ASP A 423 -6.50 -11.25 -8.53
C ASP A 423 -5.32 -11.38 -9.51
N ALA A 424 -4.11 -11.40 -8.94
CA ALA A 424 -2.89 -11.52 -9.71
C ALA A 424 -2.80 -12.84 -10.50
N PHE A 425 -3.42 -13.91 -9.99
CA PHE A 425 -3.42 -15.22 -10.63
C PHE A 425 -4.33 -15.25 -11.85
N ASN A 426 -5.53 -14.65 -11.75
CA ASN A 426 -6.39 -14.48 -12.91
C ASN A 426 -5.73 -13.65 -14.01
N LEU A 427 -4.90 -12.65 -13.63
CA LEU A 427 -4.12 -11.89 -14.60
C LEU A 427 -3.05 -12.78 -15.25
N ALA A 428 -2.34 -13.59 -14.49
CA ALA A 428 -1.34 -14.52 -15.00
C ALA A 428 -1.97 -15.55 -15.99
N GLU A 429 -3.08 -16.18 -15.62
CA GLU A 429 -3.83 -17.09 -16.50
C GLU A 429 -4.24 -16.43 -17.82
N THR A 430 -4.82 -15.22 -17.74
CA THR A 430 -5.25 -14.48 -18.93
C THR A 430 -4.07 -14.07 -19.82
N LEU A 431 -2.90 -13.89 -19.25
CA LEU A 431 -1.68 -13.54 -19.98
C LEU A 431 -0.98 -14.77 -20.58
N ALA A 432 -1.18 -15.98 -20.05
CA ALA A 432 -0.51 -17.20 -20.48
C ALA A 432 -0.60 -17.46 -22.01
N PRO A 433 -1.77 -17.34 -22.67
CA PRO A 433 -1.86 -17.49 -24.12
C PRO A 433 -1.07 -16.45 -24.92
N LEU A 434 -0.81 -15.28 -24.32
CA LEU A 434 -0.12 -14.15 -24.98
C LEU A 434 1.38 -14.16 -24.72
N THR A 435 1.78 -14.55 -23.50
CA THR A 435 3.18 -14.43 -23.04
C THR A 435 3.90 -15.77 -23.00
N GLY A 436 3.14 -16.89 -23.03
CA GLY A 436 3.62 -18.25 -22.77
C GLY A 436 3.52 -18.61 -21.28
N GLU A 437 3.34 -19.88 -20.99
CA GLU A 437 3.13 -20.41 -19.64
C GLU A 437 4.29 -20.05 -18.68
N VAL A 438 5.54 -20.17 -19.15
CA VAL A 438 6.72 -19.85 -18.33
C VAL A 438 6.71 -18.39 -17.85
N TRP A 439 6.37 -17.44 -18.71
CA TRP A 439 6.28 -16.03 -18.34
C TRP A 439 5.11 -15.75 -17.40
N ALA A 440 3.95 -16.28 -17.72
CA ALA A 440 2.75 -16.04 -16.94
C ALA A 440 2.80 -16.70 -15.56
N GLN A 441 3.34 -17.93 -15.48
CA GLN A 441 3.32 -18.69 -14.25
C GLN A 441 4.54 -18.41 -13.37
N TYR A 442 5.76 -18.59 -13.92
CA TYR A 442 6.98 -18.49 -13.10
C TYR A 442 7.51 -17.07 -12.96
N ILE A 443 7.68 -16.34 -14.06
CA ILE A 443 8.30 -15.00 -14.00
C ILE A 443 7.37 -14.01 -13.30
N PHE A 444 6.09 -13.99 -13.66
CA PHE A 444 5.10 -13.17 -12.96
C PHE A 444 4.94 -13.63 -11.51
N GLY A 445 4.87 -14.92 -11.23
CA GLY A 445 4.79 -15.49 -9.89
C GLY A 445 5.97 -15.08 -8.99
N ILE A 446 7.21 -15.11 -9.51
CA ILE A 446 8.41 -14.64 -8.81
C ILE A 446 8.29 -13.14 -8.50
N GLY A 447 7.79 -12.33 -9.44
CA GLY A 447 7.51 -10.90 -9.20
C GLY A 447 6.54 -10.68 -8.06
N VAL A 448 5.43 -11.44 -8.04
CA VAL A 448 4.40 -11.38 -6.97
C VAL A 448 4.96 -11.81 -5.62
N ILE A 449 5.76 -12.89 -5.57
CA ILE A 449 6.43 -13.32 -4.34
C ILE A 449 7.42 -12.27 -3.87
N GLY A 450 8.19 -11.69 -4.79
CA GLY A 450 9.10 -10.59 -4.49
C GLY A 450 8.39 -9.41 -3.84
N MET A 451 7.24 -9.00 -4.36
CA MET A 451 6.41 -7.94 -3.77
C MET A 451 5.94 -8.29 -2.35
N ALA A 452 5.38 -9.47 -2.17
CA ALA A 452 4.92 -9.93 -0.87
C ALA A 452 6.07 -10.02 0.15
N LEU A 453 7.21 -10.61 -0.25
CA LEU A 453 8.38 -10.82 0.61
C LEU A 453 9.04 -9.50 0.99
N SER A 454 9.27 -8.59 0.03
CA SER A 454 9.86 -7.28 0.33
C SER A 454 9.01 -6.50 1.32
N ALA A 455 7.69 -6.44 1.10
CA ALA A 455 6.78 -5.75 2.00
C ALA A 455 6.72 -6.42 3.38
N ALA A 456 6.58 -7.75 3.48
CA ALA A 456 6.55 -8.47 4.75
C ALA A 456 7.83 -8.22 5.57
N THR A 457 9.01 -8.32 4.95
CA THR A 457 10.30 -8.08 5.63
C THR A 457 10.44 -6.62 6.09
N MET A 458 9.95 -5.66 5.31
CA MET A 458 9.98 -4.26 5.70
C MET A 458 9.00 -3.96 6.83
N LEU A 459 7.78 -4.51 6.82
CA LEU A 459 6.81 -4.38 7.92
C LEU A 459 7.36 -4.93 9.22
N MET A 460 7.99 -6.12 9.19
CA MET A 460 8.68 -6.72 10.33
C MET A 460 9.81 -5.81 10.83
N THR A 461 10.62 -5.28 9.93
CA THR A 461 11.74 -4.40 10.26
C THR A 461 11.24 -3.11 10.92
N ILE A 462 10.25 -2.46 10.36
CA ILE A 462 9.68 -1.20 10.89
C ILE A 462 9.05 -1.43 12.26
N ASN A 463 8.30 -2.52 12.42
CA ASN A 463 7.69 -2.83 13.72
C ASN A 463 8.75 -3.07 14.80
N GLY A 464 9.86 -3.70 14.44
CA GLY A 464 11.04 -3.82 15.31
C GLY A 464 11.62 -2.47 15.73
N LEU A 465 11.70 -1.50 14.81
CA LEU A 465 12.13 -0.12 15.11
C LEU A 465 11.11 0.59 16.01
N CYS A 466 9.82 0.48 15.72
CA CYS A 466 8.75 1.05 16.54
C CYS A 466 8.80 0.51 17.98
N PHE A 467 9.01 -0.79 18.14
CA PHE A 467 9.07 -1.42 19.46
C PHE A 467 10.32 -0.99 20.26
N CYS A 468 11.46 -0.78 19.57
CA CYS A 468 12.63 -0.20 20.21
C CYS A 468 12.37 1.23 20.71
N GLU A 469 11.65 2.02 19.92
CA GLU A 469 11.32 3.40 20.30
C GLU A 469 10.29 3.44 21.43
N LEU A 470 9.29 2.53 21.41
CA LEU A 470 8.33 2.36 22.50
C LEU A 470 9.03 2.10 23.85
N LEU A 471 10.08 1.27 23.85
CA LEU A 471 10.84 0.92 25.03
C LEU A 471 12.00 1.91 25.31
N ASN A 472 12.17 2.95 24.51
CA ASN A 472 13.32 3.87 24.56
C ASN A 472 14.68 3.13 24.55
N LYS A 473 14.80 2.12 23.66
CA LYS A 473 15.99 1.29 23.49
C LYS A 473 16.67 1.54 22.13
N PRO A 474 17.96 1.24 22.00
CA PRO A 474 18.64 1.28 20.70
C PRO A 474 17.93 0.38 19.66
N ALA A 475 17.94 0.81 18.40
CA ALA A 475 17.33 0.08 17.27
C ALA A 475 18.16 -1.17 16.86
N ARG A 476 18.39 -2.07 17.80
CA ARG A 476 19.18 -3.32 17.65
C ARG A 476 18.88 -4.32 18.77
N GLY A 477 19.34 -5.56 18.57
CA GLY A 477 19.30 -6.61 19.58
C GLY A 477 17.89 -7.13 19.88
N TRP A 478 17.68 -7.55 21.13
CA TRP A 478 16.45 -8.19 21.59
C TRP A 478 15.18 -7.39 21.33
N PRO A 479 15.08 -6.09 21.68
CA PRO A 479 13.86 -5.34 21.49
C PRO A 479 13.45 -5.27 20.02
N GLN A 480 14.40 -5.07 19.11
CA GLN A 480 14.12 -5.03 17.68
C GLN A 480 13.59 -6.38 17.18
N ARG A 481 14.20 -7.50 17.63
CA ARG A 481 13.78 -8.85 17.24
C ARG A 481 12.36 -9.16 17.72
N ILE A 482 12.05 -8.86 18.99
CA ILE A 482 10.69 -9.06 19.54
C ILE A 482 9.68 -8.25 18.74
N GLY A 483 9.93 -6.96 18.54
CA GLY A 483 9.03 -6.12 17.75
C GLY A 483 8.83 -6.62 16.31
N SER A 484 9.89 -7.13 15.67
CA SER A 484 9.78 -7.74 14.34
C SER A 484 8.94 -9.02 14.35
N LEU A 485 9.07 -9.86 15.37
CA LEU A 485 8.29 -11.10 15.53
C LEU A 485 6.79 -10.86 15.75
N MET A 486 6.38 -9.71 16.29
CA MET A 486 4.95 -9.39 16.45
C MET A 486 4.21 -9.42 15.11
N VAL A 487 4.88 -9.10 14.02
CA VAL A 487 4.30 -9.07 12.66
C VAL A 487 4.07 -10.48 12.10
N VAL A 488 4.60 -11.52 12.75
CA VAL A 488 4.33 -12.92 12.38
C VAL A 488 2.83 -13.27 12.43
N VAL A 489 2.02 -12.49 13.16
CA VAL A 489 0.55 -12.59 13.08
C VAL A 489 0.03 -12.55 11.64
N GLY A 490 0.78 -11.91 10.72
CA GLY A 490 0.49 -11.94 9.28
C GLY A 490 0.40 -13.33 8.69
N ALA A 491 1.09 -14.33 9.27
CA ALA A 491 1.02 -15.73 8.82
C ALA A 491 -0.39 -16.34 8.95
N LEU A 492 -1.28 -15.70 9.69
CA LEU A 492 -2.70 -16.05 9.74
C LEU A 492 -3.46 -15.57 8.50
N GLY A 493 -2.90 -14.62 7.72
CA GLY A 493 -3.55 -14.03 6.54
C GLY A 493 -4.11 -15.04 5.54
N PRO A 494 -3.40 -16.15 5.17
CA PRO A 494 -3.91 -17.16 4.25
C PRO A 494 -5.15 -17.92 4.75
N PHE A 495 -5.42 -17.87 6.06
CA PHE A 495 -6.52 -18.60 6.72
C PHE A 495 -7.72 -17.70 7.05
N PHE A 496 -7.52 -16.39 7.09
CA PHE A 496 -8.61 -15.43 7.16
C PHE A 496 -9.27 -15.31 5.79
N TRP A 497 -10.61 -15.43 5.73
CA TRP A 497 -11.42 -15.31 4.52
C TRP A 497 -10.98 -16.24 3.38
N LYS A 498 -11.44 -17.48 3.45
CA LYS A 498 -11.07 -18.60 2.56
C LYS A 498 -10.86 -18.23 1.09
N ASP A 499 -11.77 -17.46 0.49
CA ASP A 499 -11.74 -17.11 -0.93
C ASP A 499 -11.40 -15.64 -1.19
N ALA A 500 -11.28 -14.82 -0.15
CA ALA A 500 -11.09 -13.37 -0.24
C ALA A 500 -9.71 -12.90 0.24
N ALA A 501 -8.78 -13.81 0.55
CA ALA A 501 -7.46 -13.46 1.05
C ALA A 501 -6.69 -12.45 0.15
N PRO A 502 -6.73 -12.55 -1.20
CA PRO A 502 -6.14 -11.54 -2.08
C PRO A 502 -6.80 -10.17 -1.98
N TYR A 503 -8.06 -10.11 -1.54
CA TYR A 503 -8.82 -8.86 -1.42
C TYR A 503 -8.63 -8.14 -0.09
N LEU A 504 -7.95 -8.76 0.88
CA LEU A 504 -7.58 -8.14 2.16
C LEU A 504 -6.79 -6.84 1.98
N ALA A 505 -6.08 -6.71 0.89
CA ALA A 505 -5.26 -5.54 0.61
C ALA A 505 -6.06 -4.24 0.50
N VAL A 506 -7.30 -4.27 -0.03
CA VAL A 506 -8.11 -3.05 -0.16
C VAL A 506 -8.60 -2.55 1.21
N PRO A 507 -9.30 -3.35 2.05
CA PRO A 507 -9.75 -2.85 3.36
C PRO A 507 -8.58 -2.52 4.30
N THR A 508 -7.46 -3.25 4.24
CA THR A 508 -6.28 -2.93 5.05
C THR A 508 -5.62 -1.62 4.61
N SER A 509 -5.65 -1.29 3.32
CA SER A 509 -5.15 -0.01 2.79
C SER A 509 -6.07 1.15 3.15
N VAL A 510 -7.40 0.95 3.12
CA VAL A 510 -8.37 1.96 3.58
C VAL A 510 -8.17 2.25 5.07
N PHE A 511 -7.95 1.21 5.91
CA PHE A 511 -7.61 1.37 7.32
C PHE A 511 -6.33 2.21 7.51
N ALA A 512 -5.29 1.93 6.73
CA ALA A 512 -4.03 2.68 6.82
C ALA A 512 -4.16 4.14 6.37
N MET A 513 -5.07 4.44 5.42
CA MET A 513 -5.37 5.82 5.04
C MET A 513 -5.94 6.64 6.19
N VAL A 514 -6.77 6.02 7.04
CA VAL A 514 -7.31 6.68 8.23
C VAL A 514 -6.21 7.16 9.17
N LEU A 515 -5.11 6.43 9.28
CA LEU A 515 -4.02 6.71 10.21
C LEU A 515 -2.98 7.71 9.65
N LEU A 516 -2.87 7.84 8.33
CA LEU A 516 -1.83 8.61 7.65
C LEU A 516 -1.76 10.10 8.06
N PRO A 517 -2.88 10.82 8.25
CA PRO A 517 -2.85 12.24 8.66
C PRO A 517 -2.12 12.49 9.97
N ILE A 518 -2.10 11.51 10.90
CA ILE A 518 -1.41 11.64 12.19
C ILE A 518 0.07 11.98 11.97
N ALA A 519 0.73 11.24 11.08
CA ALA A 519 2.12 11.48 10.73
C ALA A 519 2.29 12.81 9.97
N TYR A 520 1.45 13.06 8.97
CA TYR A 520 1.60 14.22 8.10
C TYR A 520 1.45 15.52 8.88
N PHE A 521 0.42 15.64 9.72
CA PHE A 521 0.27 16.80 10.58
C PHE A 521 1.36 16.91 11.65
N ALA A 522 1.80 15.79 12.23
CA ALA A 522 2.89 15.81 13.20
C ALA A 522 4.17 16.41 12.60
N PHE A 523 4.57 16.00 11.41
CA PHE A 523 5.77 16.53 10.75
C PHE A 523 5.58 17.92 10.15
N PHE A 524 4.39 18.24 9.66
CA PHE A 524 4.07 19.60 9.21
C PHE A 524 4.21 20.61 10.33
N LEU A 525 3.65 20.31 11.49
CA LEU A 525 3.79 21.13 12.67
C LEU A 525 5.24 21.18 13.19
N LEU A 526 5.94 20.03 13.22
CA LEU A 526 7.32 19.95 13.70
C LEU A 526 8.28 20.78 12.85
N MET A 527 8.14 20.79 11.53
CA MET A 527 8.96 21.58 10.62
C MET A 527 8.80 23.09 10.86
N ASN A 528 7.66 23.52 11.39
CA ASN A 528 7.37 24.92 11.71
C ASN A 528 7.67 25.32 13.17
N GLN A 529 8.25 24.40 13.99
CA GLN A 529 8.66 24.70 15.36
C GLN A 529 10.05 25.34 15.40
N LYS A 530 10.08 26.66 15.66
CA LYS A 530 11.35 27.42 15.75
C LYS A 530 12.23 26.92 16.89
N THR A 531 11.64 26.51 18.03
CA THR A 531 12.34 25.97 19.21
C THR A 531 13.07 24.67 18.93
N PHE A 532 12.62 23.91 17.91
CA PHE A 532 13.24 22.64 17.51
C PHE A 532 14.15 22.80 16.30
N MET A 533 13.68 23.47 15.24
CA MET A 533 14.42 23.61 13.98
C MET A 533 15.55 24.66 14.07
N GLY A 534 15.45 25.62 14.98
CA GLY A 534 16.42 26.69 15.13
C GLY A 534 16.78 27.38 13.81
N ASN A 535 18.06 27.50 13.53
CA ASN A 535 18.59 28.11 12.29
C ASN A 535 18.39 27.23 11.04
N ASN A 536 18.00 25.97 11.20
CA ASN A 536 17.70 25.06 10.09
C ASN A 536 16.28 25.19 9.57
N MET A 537 15.42 25.99 10.22
CA MET A 537 14.06 26.21 9.77
C MET A 537 14.09 26.93 8.40
N PRO A 538 13.33 26.45 7.40
CA PRO A 538 13.22 27.16 6.13
C PRO A 538 12.75 28.59 6.32
N THR A 539 13.29 29.54 5.55
CA THR A 539 12.95 30.96 5.63
C THR A 539 12.51 31.51 4.28
N GLY A 540 11.82 32.66 4.27
CA GLY A 540 11.37 33.33 3.06
C GLY A 540 10.52 32.46 2.15
N GLY A 541 10.70 32.57 0.83
CA GLY A 541 9.95 31.82 -0.18
C GLY A 541 10.08 30.30 -0.06
N LYS A 542 11.21 29.78 0.43
CA LYS A 542 11.38 28.33 0.68
C LYS A 542 10.43 27.82 1.75
N ARG A 543 10.19 28.59 2.82
CA ARG A 543 9.24 28.23 3.87
C ARG A 543 7.81 28.21 3.35
N VAL A 544 7.46 29.22 2.56
CA VAL A 544 6.12 29.30 1.95
C VAL A 544 5.90 28.09 1.03
N LEU A 545 6.85 27.76 0.18
CA LEU A 545 6.76 26.62 -0.71
C LEU A 545 6.59 25.29 0.06
N TRP A 546 7.42 25.03 1.08
CA TRP A 546 7.28 23.82 1.90
C TRP A 546 5.91 23.75 2.57
N ASN A 547 5.44 24.86 3.14
CA ASN A 547 4.13 24.88 3.81
C ASN A 547 2.97 24.63 2.84
N ILE A 548 3.01 25.18 1.62
CA ILE A 548 1.99 24.92 0.60
C ILE A 548 2.00 23.45 0.21
N LEU A 549 3.17 22.89 -0.11
CA LEU A 549 3.30 21.50 -0.53
C LEU A 549 2.86 20.52 0.56
N MET A 550 3.30 20.77 1.81
CA MET A 550 2.90 19.93 2.96
C MET A 550 1.41 20.08 3.29
N ALA A 551 0.83 21.28 3.15
CA ALA A 551 -0.59 21.51 3.36
C ALA A 551 -1.43 20.76 2.31
N LEU A 552 -1.01 20.76 1.04
CA LEU A 552 -1.67 19.99 -0.02
C LEU A 552 -1.62 18.48 0.26
N ALA A 553 -0.43 17.96 0.62
CA ALA A 553 -0.28 16.53 0.93
C ALA A 553 -1.06 16.13 2.20
N SER A 554 -1.01 16.93 3.27
CA SER A 554 -1.75 16.67 4.51
C SER A 554 -3.26 16.81 4.31
N GLY A 555 -3.70 17.77 3.50
CA GLY A 555 -5.10 17.96 3.13
C GLY A 555 -5.66 16.79 2.34
N ALA A 556 -4.90 16.27 1.36
CA ALA A 556 -5.29 15.09 0.59
C ALA A 556 -5.39 13.84 1.50
N ALA A 557 -4.43 13.63 2.40
CA ALA A 557 -4.47 12.54 3.37
C ALA A 557 -5.65 12.67 4.34
N ALA A 558 -5.93 13.88 4.84
CA ALA A 558 -7.07 14.15 5.71
C ALA A 558 -8.41 13.89 4.99
N PHE A 559 -8.53 14.33 3.74
CA PHE A 559 -9.72 14.06 2.92
C PHE A 559 -9.94 12.54 2.77
N GLY A 560 -8.91 11.78 2.38
CA GLY A 560 -9.00 10.32 2.26
C GLY A 560 -9.36 9.65 3.60
N SER A 561 -8.81 10.13 4.71
CA SER A 561 -9.10 9.64 6.07
C SER A 561 -10.55 9.89 6.46
N ILE A 562 -11.03 11.12 6.34
CA ILE A 562 -12.42 11.51 6.68
C ILE A 562 -13.41 10.73 5.80
N TRP A 563 -13.13 10.64 4.50
CA TRP A 563 -13.95 9.85 3.59
C TRP A 563 -14.03 8.38 4.00
N SER A 564 -12.87 7.78 4.34
CA SER A 564 -12.81 6.38 4.79
C SER A 564 -13.61 6.14 6.07
N LEU A 565 -13.47 7.04 7.04
CA LEU A 565 -14.23 6.99 8.29
C LEU A 565 -15.74 7.12 8.04
N TRP A 566 -16.15 8.09 7.21
CA TRP A 566 -17.54 8.27 6.85
C TRP A 566 -18.11 7.05 6.12
N SER A 567 -17.41 6.52 5.11
CA SER A 567 -17.92 5.41 4.29
C SER A 567 -18.02 4.09 5.04
N LYS A 568 -17.21 3.87 6.10
CA LYS A 568 -17.16 2.59 6.83
C LYS A 568 -17.81 2.66 8.21
N LEU A 569 -17.75 3.79 8.88
CA LEU A 569 -18.23 3.96 10.26
C LEU A 569 -19.28 5.07 10.40
N GLN A 570 -19.61 5.76 9.33
CA GLN A 570 -20.59 6.84 9.32
C GLN A 570 -20.37 7.85 10.46
N TRP A 571 -21.41 8.20 11.22
CA TRP A 571 -21.34 9.16 12.33
C TRP A 571 -20.35 8.74 13.43
N LEU A 572 -20.23 7.44 13.72
CA LEU A 572 -19.27 6.94 14.71
C LEU A 572 -17.83 7.29 14.31
N GLY A 573 -17.49 7.14 13.02
CA GLY A 573 -16.16 7.50 12.51
C GLY A 573 -15.86 8.99 12.64
N ILE A 574 -16.84 9.84 12.33
CA ILE A 574 -16.68 11.31 12.48
C ILE A 574 -16.55 11.72 13.93
N ILE A 575 -17.34 11.13 14.83
CA ILE A 575 -17.26 11.39 16.28
C ILE A 575 -15.87 11.02 16.80
N LEU A 576 -15.35 9.83 16.44
CA LEU A 576 -14.01 9.38 16.84
C LEU A 576 -12.93 10.35 16.33
N PHE A 577 -13.05 10.82 15.09
CA PHE A 577 -12.12 11.78 14.50
C PHE A 577 -12.15 13.12 15.23
N ILE A 578 -13.34 13.66 15.54
CA ILE A 578 -13.50 14.90 16.31
C ILE A 578 -12.95 14.71 17.72
N CYS A 579 -13.26 13.60 18.41
CA CYS A 579 -12.71 13.31 19.73
C CYS A 579 -11.18 13.28 19.73
N PHE A 580 -10.57 12.71 18.69
CA PHE A 580 -9.11 12.70 18.56
C PHE A 580 -8.55 14.11 18.41
N ILE A 581 -9.17 14.97 17.59
CA ILE A 581 -8.75 16.38 17.43
C ILE A 581 -8.90 17.14 18.76
N VAL A 582 -10.05 17.00 19.42
CA VAL A 582 -10.31 17.65 20.73
C VAL A 582 -9.25 17.21 21.75
N LEU A 583 -8.94 15.91 21.80
CA LEU A 583 -7.90 15.38 22.68
C LEU A 583 -6.52 16.01 22.38
N CYS A 584 -6.16 16.13 21.10
CA CYS A 584 -4.91 16.81 20.70
C CYS A 584 -4.88 18.26 21.16
N ILE A 585 -5.98 18.99 21.02
CA ILE A 585 -6.10 20.40 21.43
C ILE A 585 -6.03 20.51 22.96
N VAL A 586 -6.82 19.75 23.71
CA VAL A 586 -6.84 19.78 25.18
C VAL A 586 -5.47 19.50 25.75
N VAL A 587 -4.81 18.42 25.28
CA VAL A 587 -3.47 18.07 25.74
C VAL A 587 -2.45 19.14 25.37
N HIS A 588 -2.60 19.80 24.22
CA HIS A 588 -1.71 20.91 23.85
C HIS A 588 -1.78 22.08 24.84
N PHE A 589 -2.96 22.42 25.35
CA PHE A 589 -3.13 23.52 26.32
C PHE A 589 -2.78 23.12 27.76
N VAL A 590 -3.07 21.90 28.17
CA VAL A 590 -2.84 21.41 29.54
C VAL A 590 -1.39 21.04 29.81
N ARG A 591 -0.63 20.66 28.79
CA ARG A 591 0.77 20.25 28.96
C ARG A 591 1.63 21.42 29.44
N LYS A 592 2.52 21.16 30.41
CA LYS A 592 3.60 22.10 30.78
C LYS A 592 4.54 22.25 29.57
N LYS A 593 4.71 23.47 29.07
CA LYS A 593 5.68 23.75 27.99
C LYS A 593 7.08 23.36 28.48
N PRO A 594 7.91 22.74 27.64
CA PRO A 594 9.33 22.53 28.00
C PRO A 594 9.94 23.89 28.30
N GLN A 595 10.63 24.00 29.43
CA GLN A 595 11.43 25.19 29.70
C GLN A 595 12.49 25.27 28.60
N THR A 596 12.54 26.40 27.92
CA THR A 596 13.63 26.73 27.00
C THR A 596 14.92 26.83 27.83
N VAL A 597 15.80 25.84 27.68
CA VAL A 597 17.18 25.90 28.18
C VAL A 597 18.03 26.64 27.16
#